data_9e4fc7f69b3f52ab8148e8b5b1dc5717
#
_entry.id   9e4fc7f69b3f52ab8148e8b5b1dc5717
#
_cell.length_a   1.000
_cell.length_b   1.000
_cell.length_c   1.000
_cell.angle_alpha   90.00
_cell.angle_beta   90.00
_cell.angle_gamma   90.00
#
_symmetry.space_group_name_H-M   'P 1'
#
loop_
_entity.id
_entity.type
_entity.pdbx_description
1 polymer ?
#
loop_
_entity_poly.entity_id
_entity_poly.type
_entity_poly.pdbx_seq_one_letter_code
_entity_poly.pdbx_strand_id
1 'polypeptide(L)'
;ALSWCRVFLRGNSFTAFAGSEVALALLFPMEKVFESFIATRFRKHLGTGINIRTQDNRYSLFDSPSRAFALRPDIVLEFDERTIVLDTKWKLLTDSARNKGISQSDMYQMYAYSKKYEADGIVLVYPNSNLINRTNISFASDDNVKVSVSFIDLRNVEDSISKLLDDIVNVS
;
A
#
# COMPACT_ATOMS: atom_id res chain seq x y z
N ALA A 1 -14.14 9.37 -14.54
CA ALA A 1 -15.60 9.31 -14.74
C ALA A 1 -15.97 8.92 -16.17
N LEU A 2 -15.53 9.62 -17.21
CA LEU A 2 -15.93 9.36 -18.61
C LEU A 2 -15.56 7.96 -19.17
N SER A 3 -14.45 7.37 -18.72
CA SER A 3 -14.05 6.02 -19.15
C SER A 3 -15.02 4.94 -18.62
N TRP A 4 -15.55 5.10 -17.43
CA TRP A 4 -16.55 4.21 -16.84
C TRP A 4 -17.91 4.33 -17.51
N CYS A 5 -18.34 5.55 -17.84
CA CYS A 5 -19.55 5.77 -18.63
C CYS A 5 -19.48 5.03 -19.96
N ARG A 6 -18.31 4.99 -20.62
CA ARG A 6 -18.12 4.22 -21.87
C ARG A 6 -18.25 2.70 -21.68
N VAL A 7 -17.75 2.15 -20.56
CA VAL A 7 -17.88 0.73 -20.25
C VAL A 7 -19.35 0.37 -20.05
N PHE A 8 -20.09 1.17 -19.29
CA PHE A 8 -21.53 0.98 -19.07
C PHE A 8 -22.35 1.12 -20.36
N LEU A 9 -22.04 2.12 -21.18
CA LEU A 9 -22.78 2.36 -22.43
C LEU A 9 -22.49 1.35 -23.55
N ARG A 10 -21.35 0.66 -23.51
CA ARG A 10 -21.00 -0.37 -24.48
C ARG A 10 -21.52 -1.75 -24.14
N GLY A 11 -22.23 -1.93 -23.04
CA GLY A 11 -22.82 -3.20 -22.65
C GLY A 11 -21.82 -4.35 -22.42
N ASN A 12 -20.53 -4.04 -22.30
CA ASN A 12 -19.48 -5.01 -21.97
C ASN A 12 -19.52 -5.29 -20.45
N SER A 13 -20.59 -5.90 -19.99
CA SER A 13 -20.71 -6.36 -18.62
C SER A 13 -20.45 -7.86 -18.57
N PHE A 14 -19.65 -8.28 -17.60
CA PHE A 14 -19.59 -9.68 -17.24
C PHE A 14 -20.93 -10.05 -16.60
N THR A 15 -21.77 -10.76 -17.35
CA THR A 15 -23.06 -11.24 -16.85
C THR A 15 -22.86 -12.63 -16.26
N ALA A 16 -23.08 -12.76 -14.96
CA ALA A 16 -23.29 -14.06 -14.34
C ALA A 16 -24.78 -14.39 -14.40
N PHE A 17 -25.14 -15.48 -15.03
CA PHE A 17 -26.53 -15.98 -15.07
C PHE A 17 -26.79 -16.85 -13.83
N ALA A 18 -27.75 -16.46 -13.02
CA ALA A 18 -28.31 -17.30 -11.97
C ALA A 18 -29.85 -17.31 -12.14
N GLY A 19 -30.37 -18.34 -12.79
CA GLY A 19 -31.79 -18.44 -13.07
C GLY A 19 -32.30 -17.51 -14.19
N SER A 20 -33.50 -16.97 -14.04
CA SER A 20 -34.14 -16.05 -15.01
C SER A 20 -33.72 -14.57 -14.83
N GLU A 21 -32.87 -14.25 -13.84
CA GLU A 21 -32.44 -12.89 -13.59
C GLU A 21 -30.99 -12.64 -14.04
N VAL A 22 -30.76 -11.51 -14.72
CA VAL A 22 -29.45 -11.07 -15.15
C VAL A 22 -28.84 -10.24 -14.03
N ALA A 23 -27.84 -10.78 -13.36
CA ALA A 23 -27.06 -10.01 -12.38
C ALA A 23 -25.84 -9.36 -13.04
N LEU A 24 -25.72 -8.05 -12.94
CA LEU A 24 -24.55 -7.30 -13.38
C LEU A 24 -23.49 -7.36 -12.29
N ALA A 25 -22.41 -8.11 -12.51
CA ALA A 25 -21.28 -8.17 -11.59
C ALA A 25 -20.10 -7.34 -12.14
N LEU A 26 -19.69 -6.35 -11.39
CA LEU A 26 -18.47 -5.56 -11.66
C LEU A 26 -17.36 -6.05 -10.74
N LEU A 27 -16.32 -6.65 -11.33
CA LEU A 27 -15.13 -7.07 -10.60
C LEU A 27 -14.10 -5.95 -10.66
N PHE A 28 -13.77 -5.39 -9.51
CA PHE A 28 -12.70 -4.42 -9.38
C PHE A 28 -11.46 -5.10 -8.80
N PRO A 29 -10.25 -4.83 -9.34
CA PRO A 29 -9.00 -5.21 -8.70
C PRO A 29 -8.80 -4.34 -7.45
N MET A 30 -9.35 -4.79 -6.32
CA MET A 30 -9.42 -3.99 -5.09
C MET A 30 -8.06 -3.54 -4.57
N GLU A 31 -7.01 -4.32 -4.82
CA GLU A 31 -5.62 -3.92 -4.51
C GLU A 31 -5.27 -2.60 -5.22
N LYS A 32 -5.56 -2.50 -6.53
CA LYS A 32 -5.28 -1.29 -7.32
C LYS A 32 -6.17 -0.11 -6.93
N VAL A 33 -7.42 -0.40 -6.55
CA VAL A 33 -8.33 0.63 -6.05
C VAL A 33 -7.84 1.18 -4.72
N PHE A 34 -7.46 0.31 -3.78
CA PHE A 34 -6.97 0.68 -2.48
C PHE A 34 -5.67 1.48 -2.58
N GLU A 35 -4.68 0.98 -3.34
CA GLU A 35 -3.43 1.67 -3.64
C GLU A 35 -3.66 3.09 -4.16
N SER A 36 -4.44 3.23 -5.25
CA SER A 36 -4.72 4.53 -5.86
C SER A 36 -5.48 5.48 -4.92
N PHE A 37 -6.38 4.92 -4.12
CA PHE A 37 -7.14 5.66 -3.13
C PHE A 37 -6.22 6.22 -2.04
N ILE A 38 -5.38 5.38 -1.44
CA ILE A 38 -4.43 5.77 -0.39
C ILE A 38 -3.45 6.82 -0.94
N ALA A 39 -2.83 6.56 -2.10
CA ALA A 39 -1.92 7.51 -2.73
C ALA A 39 -2.55 8.89 -2.97
N THR A 40 -3.83 8.90 -3.39
CA THR A 40 -4.57 10.16 -3.60
C THR A 40 -4.82 10.90 -2.29
N ARG A 41 -5.14 10.17 -1.20
CA ARG A 41 -5.35 10.77 0.12
C ARG A 41 -4.06 11.33 0.69
N PHE A 42 -2.95 10.60 0.59
CA PHE A 42 -1.63 11.11 0.98
C PHE A 42 -1.32 12.43 0.28
N ARG A 43 -1.44 12.52 -1.05
CA ARG A 43 -1.18 13.76 -1.80
C ARG A 43 -1.98 14.96 -1.30
N LYS A 44 -3.18 14.76 -0.77
CA LYS A 44 -4.03 15.82 -0.25
C LYS A 44 -3.62 16.31 1.14
N HIS A 45 -3.00 15.43 1.93
CA HIS A 45 -2.63 15.70 3.33
C HIS A 45 -1.17 16.10 3.51
N LEU A 46 -0.33 15.86 2.50
CA LEU A 46 1.07 16.22 2.58
C LEU A 46 1.24 17.73 2.64
N GLY A 47 2.03 18.18 3.62
CA GLY A 47 2.47 19.57 3.76
C GLY A 47 3.50 19.96 2.70
N THR A 48 3.88 21.23 2.70
CA THR A 48 5.00 21.73 1.90
C THR A 48 6.31 21.10 2.37
N GLY A 49 7.15 20.69 1.42
CA GLY A 49 8.46 20.10 1.73
C GLY A 49 8.52 18.57 1.68
N ILE A 50 7.38 17.89 1.56
CA ILE A 50 7.36 16.43 1.38
C ILE A 50 7.11 16.11 -0.09
N ASN A 51 8.07 15.43 -0.72
CA ASN A 51 7.91 14.93 -2.08
C ASN A 51 7.29 13.53 -2.05
N ILE A 52 6.27 13.32 -2.88
CA ILE A 52 5.60 12.01 -3.02
C ILE A 52 5.79 11.46 -4.42
N ARG A 53 6.29 10.23 -4.53
CA ARG A 53 6.29 9.44 -5.77
C ARG A 53 5.35 8.25 -5.59
N THR A 54 4.65 7.90 -6.64
CA THR A 54 3.76 6.74 -6.64
C THR A 54 4.12 5.81 -7.78
N GLN A 55 4.05 4.49 -7.55
CA GLN A 55 4.46 3.47 -8.52
C GLN A 55 5.88 3.72 -9.04
N ASP A 56 6.77 4.07 -8.12
CA ASP A 56 8.16 4.39 -8.46
C ASP A 56 8.87 3.15 -9.03
N ASN A 57 9.59 3.33 -10.11
CA ASN A 57 10.31 2.27 -10.82
C ASN A 57 11.79 2.60 -11.06
N ARG A 58 12.35 3.51 -10.29
CA ARG A 58 13.75 3.96 -10.42
C ARG A 58 14.75 2.84 -10.18
N TYR A 59 14.41 1.89 -9.33
CA TYR A 59 15.32 0.83 -8.89
C TYR A 59 14.89 -0.55 -9.37
N SER A 60 15.89 -1.40 -9.55
CA SER A 60 15.75 -2.83 -9.82
C SER A 60 16.49 -3.64 -8.77
N LEU A 61 16.05 -4.86 -8.52
CA LEU A 61 16.70 -5.72 -7.54
C LEU A 61 18.14 -6.04 -7.94
N PHE A 62 18.37 -6.27 -9.25
CA PHE A 62 19.69 -6.52 -9.82
C PHE A 62 19.99 -5.53 -10.95
N ASP A 63 21.22 -5.04 -10.99
CA ASP A 63 21.69 -4.08 -11.98
C ASP A 63 22.61 -4.70 -13.04
N SER A 64 23.16 -5.90 -12.77
CA SER A 64 24.06 -6.66 -13.66
C SER A 64 23.56 -8.09 -13.87
N PRO A 65 23.69 -8.67 -15.09
CA PRO A 65 24.28 -8.14 -16.32
C PRO A 65 23.40 -7.08 -17.03
N SER A 66 22.14 -6.97 -16.62
CA SER A 66 21.20 -5.93 -17.03
C SER A 66 20.22 -5.67 -15.90
N ARG A 67 19.56 -4.51 -15.91
CA ARG A 67 18.50 -4.22 -14.94
C ARG A 67 17.39 -5.26 -15.02
N ALA A 68 17.15 -5.94 -13.90
CA ALA A 68 16.18 -7.02 -13.80
C ALA A 68 15.39 -6.93 -12.48
N PHE A 69 14.14 -7.40 -12.49
CA PHE A 69 13.24 -7.40 -11.35
C PHE A 69 13.01 -5.97 -10.81
N ALA A 70 12.33 -5.15 -11.62
CA ALA A 70 11.99 -3.78 -11.26
C ALA A 70 11.21 -3.74 -9.94
N LEU A 71 11.64 -2.91 -9.02
CA LEU A 71 10.94 -2.61 -7.77
C LEU A 71 9.88 -1.55 -8.04
N ARG A 72 8.70 -1.72 -7.42
CA ARG A 72 7.57 -0.80 -7.59
C ARG A 72 6.83 -0.61 -6.28
N PRO A 73 7.38 0.16 -5.34
CA PRO A 73 6.63 0.55 -4.16
C PRO A 73 5.45 1.44 -4.56
N ASP A 74 4.35 1.31 -3.83
CA ASP A 74 3.14 2.07 -4.10
C ASP A 74 3.35 3.56 -3.86
N ILE A 75 4.03 3.91 -2.76
CA ILE A 75 4.31 5.28 -2.36
C ILE A 75 5.75 5.38 -1.83
N VAL A 76 6.47 6.41 -2.27
CA VAL A 76 7.75 6.84 -1.69
C VAL A 76 7.60 8.29 -1.26
N LEU A 77 7.90 8.58 0.00
CA LEU A 77 7.96 9.92 0.56
C LEU A 77 9.43 10.30 0.77
N GLU A 78 9.79 11.50 0.31
CA GLU A 78 11.14 12.05 0.47
C GLU A 78 11.03 13.42 1.13
N PHE A 79 11.64 13.61 2.30
CA PHE A 79 11.65 14.85 3.07
C PHE A 79 12.82 14.85 4.08
N ASP A 80 13.40 16.00 4.34
CA ASP A 80 14.49 16.19 5.32
C ASP A 80 15.60 15.14 5.19
N GLU A 81 16.04 14.88 3.96
CA GLU A 81 17.03 13.83 3.61
C GLU A 81 16.61 12.39 3.97
N ARG A 82 15.35 12.18 4.35
CA ARG A 82 14.78 10.88 4.69
C ARG A 82 13.95 10.32 3.55
N THR A 83 14.00 9.01 3.40
CA THR A 83 13.17 8.24 2.46
C THR A 83 12.31 7.25 3.22
N ILE A 84 11.00 7.37 3.06
CA ILE A 84 10.03 6.42 3.63
C ILE A 84 9.30 5.73 2.49
N VAL A 85 9.26 4.41 2.53
CA VAL A 85 8.56 3.61 1.54
C VAL A 85 7.30 3.00 2.17
N LEU A 86 6.16 3.19 1.50
CA LEU A 86 4.89 2.60 1.90
C LEU A 86 4.40 1.67 0.80
N ASP A 87 3.88 0.53 1.21
CA ASP A 87 3.28 -0.45 0.31
C ASP A 87 1.91 -0.88 0.86
N THR A 88 0.89 -0.80 0.03
CA THR A 88 -0.49 -1.03 0.41
C THR A 88 -0.91 -2.46 0.11
N LYS A 89 -1.61 -3.09 1.02
CA LYS A 89 -2.08 -4.47 0.85
C LYS A 89 -3.57 -4.56 1.13
N TRP A 90 -4.36 -4.94 0.14
CA TRP A 90 -5.79 -5.19 0.29
C TRP A 90 -6.05 -6.56 0.91
N LYS A 91 -5.81 -6.65 2.23
CA LYS A 91 -5.95 -7.88 3.00
C LYS A 91 -6.32 -7.55 4.43
N LEU A 92 -7.19 -8.33 5.04
CA LEU A 92 -7.48 -8.21 6.47
C LEU A 92 -6.50 -9.05 7.28
N LEU A 93 -5.83 -8.40 8.22
CA LEU A 93 -4.98 -9.08 9.18
C LEU A 93 -5.80 -9.58 10.38
N THR A 94 -5.32 -10.64 11.03
CA THR A 94 -5.96 -11.23 12.22
C THR A 94 -4.93 -11.76 13.20
N ASP A 95 -5.17 -11.59 14.49
CA ASP A 95 -4.27 -12.11 15.54
C ASP A 95 -4.21 -13.65 15.60
N SER A 96 -5.22 -14.34 15.09
CA SER A 96 -5.27 -15.80 15.06
C SER A 96 -4.37 -16.44 13.99
N ALA A 97 -3.92 -15.69 12.99
CA ALA A 97 -3.07 -16.19 11.92
C ALA A 97 -1.59 -16.12 12.27
N ARG A 98 -0.78 -17.05 11.73
CA ARG A 98 0.68 -16.97 11.83
C ARG A 98 1.14 -15.62 11.24
N ASN A 99 2.06 -14.94 11.94
CA ASN A 99 2.54 -13.60 11.61
C ASN A 99 1.39 -12.60 11.36
N LYS A 100 0.27 -12.76 12.06
CA LYS A 100 -0.95 -11.94 11.92
C LYS A 100 -1.55 -11.97 10.51
N GLY A 101 -1.14 -12.92 9.66
CA GLY A 101 -1.54 -13.04 8.27
C GLY A 101 -0.68 -12.26 7.27
N ILE A 102 0.40 -11.61 7.72
CA ILE A 102 1.39 -10.99 6.82
C ILE A 102 2.15 -12.11 6.09
N SER A 103 2.25 -12.00 4.78
CA SER A 103 2.93 -13.02 3.98
C SER A 103 4.46 -12.84 4.03
N GLN A 104 5.17 -13.95 3.91
CA GLN A 104 6.63 -13.93 3.83
C GLN A 104 7.12 -13.20 2.57
N SER A 105 6.38 -13.32 1.47
CA SER A 105 6.68 -12.61 0.22
C SER A 105 6.57 -11.10 0.39
N ASP A 106 5.57 -10.62 1.15
CA ASP A 106 5.43 -9.18 1.44
C ASP A 106 6.67 -8.70 2.22
N MET A 107 7.13 -9.46 3.22
CA MET A 107 8.31 -9.10 4.01
C MET A 107 9.60 -9.11 3.18
N TYR A 108 9.78 -10.06 2.27
CA TYR A 108 10.92 -10.05 1.35
C TYR A 108 10.91 -8.82 0.43
N GLN A 109 9.74 -8.44 -0.05
CA GLN A 109 9.55 -7.23 -0.84
C GLN A 109 9.93 -5.98 -0.05
N MET A 110 9.46 -5.87 1.20
CA MET A 110 9.78 -4.74 2.09
C MET A 110 11.28 -4.66 2.38
N TYR A 111 11.91 -5.80 2.62
CA TYR A 111 13.37 -5.86 2.82
C TYR A 111 14.13 -5.38 1.57
N ALA A 112 13.72 -5.82 0.38
CA ALA A 112 14.32 -5.37 -0.87
C ALA A 112 14.14 -3.85 -1.10
N TYR A 113 12.96 -3.31 -0.77
CA TYR A 113 12.72 -1.87 -0.83
C TYR A 113 13.64 -1.11 0.14
N SER A 114 13.75 -1.56 1.38
CA SER A 114 14.63 -0.91 2.36
C SER A 114 16.06 -0.78 1.83
N LYS A 115 16.61 -1.85 1.26
CA LYS A 115 17.99 -1.87 0.77
C LYS A 115 18.21 -1.03 -0.49
N LYS A 116 17.29 -1.10 -1.44
CA LYS A 116 17.45 -0.44 -2.74
C LYS A 116 17.07 1.04 -2.73
N TYR A 117 16.17 1.44 -1.87
CA TYR A 117 15.78 2.84 -1.68
C TYR A 117 16.59 3.52 -0.56
N GLU A 118 17.47 2.76 0.14
CA GLU A 118 18.15 3.25 1.35
C GLU A 118 17.14 3.89 2.32
N ALA A 119 16.00 3.19 2.49
CA ALA A 119 14.85 3.77 3.18
C ALA A 119 15.06 3.79 4.70
N ASP A 120 14.81 4.94 5.31
CA ASP A 120 14.83 5.15 6.76
C ASP A 120 13.66 4.44 7.46
N GLY A 121 12.59 4.21 6.73
CA GLY A 121 11.44 3.49 7.24
C GLY A 121 10.63 2.82 6.14
N ILE A 122 10.08 1.66 6.48
CA ILE A 122 9.16 0.91 5.61
C ILE A 122 7.85 0.72 6.33
N VAL A 123 6.75 0.99 5.65
CA VAL A 123 5.41 0.86 6.20
C VAL A 123 4.53 0.00 5.31
N LEU A 124 4.03 -1.10 5.86
CA LEU A 124 2.94 -1.88 5.27
C LEU A 124 1.60 -1.29 5.70
N VAL A 125 0.77 -0.93 4.74
CA VAL A 125 -0.51 -0.26 4.98
C VAL A 125 -1.66 -1.20 4.64
N TYR A 126 -2.49 -1.52 5.62
CA TYR A 126 -3.63 -2.42 5.50
C TYR A 126 -4.96 -1.70 5.78
N PRO A 127 -6.08 -2.16 5.21
CA PRO A 127 -7.38 -1.74 5.68
C PRO A 127 -7.59 -2.24 7.11
N ASN A 128 -8.21 -1.38 7.93
CA ASN A 128 -8.50 -1.72 9.30
C ASN A 128 -9.58 -2.81 9.40
N SER A 129 -9.40 -3.74 10.33
CA SER A 129 -10.40 -4.72 10.69
C SER A 129 -10.54 -4.83 12.22
N ASN A 130 -11.68 -5.33 12.68
CA ASN A 130 -11.89 -5.62 14.12
C ASN A 130 -11.24 -6.94 14.55
N LEU A 131 -10.51 -7.62 13.65
CA LEU A 131 -9.93 -8.95 13.87
C LEU A 131 -8.51 -8.89 14.44
N ILE A 132 -7.95 -7.70 14.59
CA ILE A 132 -6.57 -7.50 15.02
C ILE A 132 -6.49 -6.43 16.13
N ASN A 133 -5.68 -6.71 17.14
CA ASN A 133 -5.29 -5.69 18.12
C ASN A 133 -4.25 -4.76 17.47
N ARG A 134 -4.57 -3.46 17.40
CA ARG A 134 -3.81 -2.43 16.67
C ARG A 134 -2.59 -1.90 17.41
N THR A 135 -2.09 -2.59 18.41
CA THR A 135 -0.84 -2.18 19.07
C THR A 135 0.32 -2.28 18.09
N ASN A 136 1.19 -1.30 18.11
CA ASN A 136 2.36 -1.10 17.23
C ASN A 136 2.99 -2.41 16.74
N ILE A 137 2.59 -2.86 15.56
CA ILE A 137 3.17 -4.05 14.94
C ILE A 137 4.38 -3.59 14.14
N SER A 138 5.56 -4.04 14.55
CA SER A 138 6.79 -3.78 13.85
C SER A 138 7.70 -4.99 13.87
N PHE A 139 8.51 -5.12 12.85
CA PHE A 139 9.52 -6.16 12.69
C PHE A 139 10.86 -5.47 12.44
N ALA A 140 11.91 -5.97 13.08
CA ALA A 140 13.25 -5.47 12.88
C ALA A 140 14.18 -6.64 12.56
N SER A 141 15.11 -6.43 11.62
CA SER A 141 16.18 -7.38 11.32
C SER A 141 17.47 -6.97 12.06
N ASP A 142 18.43 -7.86 12.10
CA ASP A 142 19.75 -7.65 12.70
C ASP A 142 20.58 -6.59 11.98
N ASP A 143 20.28 -6.31 10.73
CA ASP A 143 20.93 -5.27 9.91
C ASP A 143 20.11 -3.96 9.86
N ASN A 144 19.29 -3.71 10.88
CA ASN A 144 18.52 -2.50 11.14
C ASN A 144 17.40 -2.18 10.13
N VAL A 145 16.94 -3.15 9.33
CA VAL A 145 15.72 -2.93 8.54
C VAL A 145 14.51 -3.00 9.46
N LYS A 146 13.75 -1.93 9.54
CA LYS A 146 12.52 -1.84 10.33
C LYS A 146 11.31 -1.73 9.41
N VAL A 147 10.38 -2.68 9.57
CA VAL A 147 9.09 -2.68 8.87
C VAL A 147 7.99 -2.47 9.89
N SER A 148 7.25 -1.39 9.77
CA SER A 148 6.07 -1.11 10.59
C SER A 148 4.79 -1.42 9.83
N VAL A 149 3.71 -1.69 10.58
CA VAL A 149 2.40 -1.98 10.04
C VAL A 149 1.43 -0.90 10.48
N SER A 150 0.73 -0.31 9.53
CA SER A 150 -0.29 0.72 9.79
C SER A 150 -1.65 0.31 9.22
N PHE A 151 -2.70 0.80 9.84
CA PHE A 151 -4.07 0.47 9.48
C PHE A 151 -4.85 1.73 9.12
N ILE A 152 -5.58 1.66 8.02
CA ILE A 152 -6.47 2.72 7.57
C ILE A 152 -7.92 2.33 7.85
N ASP A 153 -8.60 3.08 8.70
CA ASP A 153 -10.06 2.95 8.85
C ASP A 153 -10.75 3.62 7.67
N LEU A 154 -11.35 2.81 6.82
CA LEU A 154 -12.02 3.29 5.60
C LEU A 154 -13.27 4.12 5.89
N ARG A 155 -13.78 4.13 7.12
CA ARG A 155 -14.88 4.99 7.57
C ARG A 155 -14.39 6.36 8.06
N ASN A 156 -13.10 6.44 8.43
CA ASN A 156 -12.46 7.67 8.91
C ASN A 156 -11.03 7.77 8.35
N VAL A 157 -10.95 7.89 7.03
CA VAL A 157 -9.69 7.82 6.28
C VAL A 157 -8.79 9.01 6.58
N GLU A 158 -9.37 10.20 6.68
CA GLU A 158 -8.62 11.44 6.86
C GLU A 158 -7.84 11.42 8.19
N ASP A 159 -8.47 11.04 9.28
CA ASP A 159 -7.80 10.91 10.58
C ASP A 159 -6.74 9.79 10.56
N SER A 160 -7.01 8.70 9.85
CA SER A 160 -6.05 7.59 9.73
C SER A 160 -4.80 8.02 8.97
N ILE A 161 -4.95 8.79 7.89
CA ILE A 161 -3.84 9.32 7.10
C ILE A 161 -3.06 10.37 7.92
N SER A 162 -3.74 11.29 8.58
CA SER A 162 -3.08 12.30 9.43
C SER A 162 -2.22 11.63 10.50
N LYS A 163 -2.77 10.66 11.23
CA LYS A 163 -2.00 9.91 12.24
C LYS A 163 -0.80 9.19 11.65
N LEU A 164 -0.98 8.53 10.51
CA LEU A 164 0.12 7.83 9.85
C LEU A 164 1.23 8.80 9.41
N LEU A 165 0.87 9.98 8.90
CA LEU A 165 1.84 11.02 8.55
C LEU A 165 2.56 11.55 9.80
N ASP A 166 1.84 11.81 10.87
CA ASP A 166 2.42 12.24 12.15
C ASP A 166 3.42 11.19 12.67
N ASP A 167 3.04 9.90 12.62
CA ASP A 167 3.92 8.78 13.00
C ASP A 167 5.19 8.73 12.12
N ILE A 168 5.06 8.97 10.80
CA ILE A 168 6.19 8.96 9.86
C ILE A 168 7.12 10.15 10.09
N VAL A 169 6.57 11.34 10.28
CA VAL A 169 7.36 12.58 10.41
C VAL A 169 8.03 12.66 11.79
N ASN A 170 7.34 12.21 12.85
CA ASN A 170 7.82 12.33 14.24
C ASN A 170 8.66 11.13 14.72
N VAL A 171 8.86 10.09 13.92
CA VAL A 171 9.82 9.02 14.27
C VAL A 171 11.24 9.57 14.09
N SER A 172 11.79 10.00 15.20
CA SER A 172 13.20 10.39 15.36
C SER A 172 14.06 9.17 15.58
#